data_71835f249fc9fa54f16f715bd084d7e9
#
_entry.id   71835f249fc9fa54f16f715bd084d7e9
#
_cell.length_a   1.000
_cell.length_b   1.000
_cell.length_c   1.000
_cell.angle_alpha   90.00
_cell.angle_beta   90.00
_cell.angle_gamma   90.00
#
_symmetry.space_group_name_H-M   'P 1'
#
loop_
_entity.id
_entity.type
_entity.pdbx_description
1 polymer ?
#
loop_
_entity_poly.entity_id
_entity_poly.type
_entity_poly.pdbx_seq_one_letter_code
_entity_poly.pdbx_strand_id
1 'polypeptide(L)'
;MRILIAHCAIALSLVSQAAFGQELVLSNPLNVDRSQEVIEVPLQQVLDHLHLAPAQAGAIVAEDAATHRRIPDQLYSGVLDAPPDKLLLLVQLPAHGKERISFRVDPNAPKTEALVFGREAPERKDDFAWENQQVAYRIYGPALEATGEITSGIDVWSKRVPNFVIDSFYKRDAEGARTHNPALSYHKDNGVGLDSYEVGKSRGCGGTAVFANGKLIVSNNYTKLHMLGDGPIRFSFEVTYAPWNANGVMVTETKRITLDAGTHMNKIESTYTFDGAATLDVAAAIAVHPGASAEFPVDGSVASVWDTPQTPSAGRIATGLVADPKEHAKTINAAGHALMVFTRHSGEAFSYLAGSGWSKADMPTAADWDNYLKLELEMLEHPVVTRWAKR
;
A
#
# COMPACT_ATOMS: atom_id res chain seq x y z
N MET A 1 -77.23 25.92 -8.38
CA MET A 1 -76.15 26.14 -9.35
C MET A 1 -74.80 25.93 -8.59
N ARG A 2 -74.22 24.70 -8.65
CA ARG A 2 -72.95 24.35 -7.97
C ARG A 2 -71.85 24.35 -9.00
N ILE A 3 -70.88 25.24 -8.82
CA ILE A 3 -69.70 25.36 -9.66
C ILE A 3 -68.68 24.36 -9.16
N LEU A 4 -68.32 23.35 -9.97
CA LEU A 4 -67.17 22.46 -9.75
C LEU A 4 -65.87 23.16 -10.23
N ILE A 5 -64.95 23.39 -9.31
CA ILE A 5 -63.60 23.83 -9.65
C ILE A 5 -62.72 22.57 -9.78
N ALA A 6 -62.32 22.26 -11.01
CA ALA A 6 -61.37 21.20 -11.29
C ALA A 6 -59.94 21.70 -11.02
N HIS A 7 -59.24 21.08 -10.03
CA HIS A 7 -57.80 21.31 -9.81
C HIS A 7 -57.02 20.43 -10.78
N CYS A 8 -56.38 21.05 -11.74
CA CYS A 8 -55.42 20.39 -12.61
C CYS A 8 -54.05 20.36 -11.88
N ALA A 9 -53.68 19.22 -11.36
CA ALA A 9 -52.32 18.99 -10.81
C ALA A 9 -51.36 18.80 -11.98
N ILE A 10 -50.50 19.76 -12.25
CA ILE A 10 -49.38 19.64 -13.17
C ILE A 10 -48.27 18.87 -12.42
N ALA A 11 -48.10 17.59 -12.75
CA ALA A 11 -46.94 16.83 -12.33
C ALA A 11 -45.73 17.33 -13.14
N LEU A 12 -44.86 18.10 -12.50
CA LEU A 12 -43.54 18.41 -13.04
C LEU A 12 -42.70 17.11 -12.94
N SER A 13 -42.57 16.39 -14.04
CA SER A 13 -41.56 15.36 -14.21
C SER A 13 -40.19 16.04 -14.31
N LEU A 14 -39.42 16.01 -13.23
CA LEU A 14 -38.00 16.32 -13.27
C LEU A 14 -37.33 15.25 -14.14
N VAL A 15 -37.19 15.54 -15.42
CA VAL A 15 -36.25 14.81 -16.29
C VAL A 15 -34.85 15.20 -15.80
N SER A 16 -34.24 14.31 -15.08
CA SER A 16 -32.80 14.36 -14.78
C SER A 16 -32.09 14.38 -16.13
N GLN A 17 -31.67 15.55 -16.57
CA GLN A 17 -30.68 15.64 -17.66
C GLN A 17 -29.41 15.04 -17.12
N ALA A 18 -29.09 13.80 -17.53
CA ALA A 18 -27.74 13.26 -17.42
C ALA A 18 -26.83 14.23 -18.20
N ALA A 19 -26.15 15.10 -17.50
CA ALA A 19 -25.05 15.86 -18.07
C ALA A 19 -24.02 14.84 -18.52
N PHE A 20 -23.94 14.53 -19.81
CA PHE A 20 -22.84 13.78 -20.40
C PHE A 20 -21.58 14.64 -20.25
N GLY A 21 -20.93 14.53 -19.10
CA GLY A 21 -19.61 15.08 -18.84
C GLY A 21 -18.59 14.47 -19.81
N GLN A 22 -17.45 15.11 -19.97
CA GLN A 22 -16.35 14.51 -20.71
C GLN A 22 -15.92 13.23 -20.01
N GLU A 23 -15.66 12.17 -20.79
CA GLU A 23 -15.16 10.89 -20.26
C GLU A 23 -13.66 11.00 -20.02
N LEU A 24 -13.18 10.37 -18.96
CA LEU A 24 -11.77 10.10 -18.73
C LEU A 24 -11.39 8.80 -19.45
N VAL A 25 -10.42 8.87 -20.33
CA VAL A 25 -9.89 7.70 -21.05
C VAL A 25 -8.61 7.25 -20.37
N LEU A 26 -8.61 6.01 -19.90
CA LEU A 26 -7.44 5.31 -19.38
C LEU A 26 -6.87 4.42 -20.49
N SER A 27 -5.54 4.37 -20.61
CA SER A 27 -4.87 3.53 -21.60
C SER A 27 -3.72 2.76 -20.94
N ASN A 28 -3.74 1.45 -21.07
CA ASN A 28 -2.64 0.58 -20.64
C ASN A 28 -1.60 0.51 -21.75
N PRO A 29 -0.36 1.01 -21.55
CA PRO A 29 0.68 0.94 -22.58
C PRO A 29 1.33 -0.44 -22.70
N LEU A 30 1.15 -1.33 -21.69
CA LEU A 30 1.80 -2.63 -21.62
C LEU A 30 1.01 -3.73 -22.34
N ASN A 31 1.72 -4.77 -22.78
CA ASN A 31 1.15 -5.98 -23.35
C ASN A 31 0.78 -7.03 -22.27
N VAL A 32 0.38 -6.57 -21.09
CA VAL A 32 -0.08 -7.39 -19.97
C VAL A 32 -1.31 -6.76 -19.35
N ASP A 33 -2.18 -7.59 -18.79
CA ASP A 33 -3.38 -7.11 -18.10
C ASP A 33 -3.00 -6.46 -16.76
N ARG A 34 -3.65 -5.35 -16.44
CA ARG A 34 -3.64 -4.74 -15.12
C ARG A 34 -4.94 -5.12 -14.42
N SER A 35 -4.90 -6.18 -13.63
CA SER A 35 -6.10 -6.79 -13.05
C SER A 35 -6.76 -5.93 -11.99
N GLN A 36 -5.98 -5.18 -11.22
CA GLN A 36 -6.41 -4.21 -10.23
C GLN A 36 -5.31 -3.16 -10.08
N GLU A 37 -5.60 -1.92 -10.42
CA GLU A 37 -4.66 -0.81 -10.25
C GLU A 37 -5.38 0.43 -9.78
N VAL A 38 -4.81 1.12 -8.81
CA VAL A 38 -5.34 2.39 -8.29
C VAL A 38 -4.75 3.54 -9.09
N ILE A 39 -5.63 4.25 -9.82
CA ILE A 39 -5.28 5.42 -10.62
C ILE A 39 -5.62 6.68 -9.84
N GLU A 40 -4.68 7.63 -9.80
CA GLU A 40 -4.87 8.95 -9.20
C GLU A 40 -5.34 9.96 -10.26
N VAL A 41 -6.50 10.55 -10.04
CA VAL A 41 -7.04 11.62 -10.88
C VAL A 41 -7.06 12.90 -10.06
N PRO A 42 -6.47 14.02 -10.54
CA PRO A 42 -6.59 15.29 -9.83
C PRO A 42 -8.07 15.69 -9.64
N LEU A 43 -8.49 15.81 -8.38
CA LEU A 43 -9.91 16.04 -8.03
C LEU A 43 -10.46 17.32 -8.68
N GLN A 44 -9.64 18.38 -8.74
CA GLN A 44 -10.05 19.64 -9.34
C GLN A 44 -10.44 19.47 -10.81
N GLN A 45 -9.74 18.62 -11.58
CA GLN A 45 -10.12 18.35 -12.97
C GLN A 45 -11.50 17.68 -13.07
N VAL A 46 -11.81 16.74 -12.18
CA VAL A 46 -13.14 16.09 -12.15
C VAL A 46 -14.23 17.10 -11.79
N LEU A 47 -13.99 17.93 -10.78
CA LEU A 47 -14.93 18.99 -10.37
C LEU A 47 -15.20 20.00 -11.50
N ASP A 48 -14.16 20.43 -12.19
CA ASP A 48 -14.28 21.38 -13.33
C ASP A 48 -15.11 20.78 -14.47
N HIS A 49 -14.89 19.49 -14.80
CA HIS A 49 -15.63 18.79 -15.85
C HIS A 49 -17.11 18.57 -15.50
N LEU A 50 -17.42 18.40 -14.21
CA LEU A 50 -18.78 18.23 -13.71
C LEU A 50 -19.45 19.55 -13.30
N HIS A 51 -18.72 20.67 -13.36
CA HIS A 51 -19.18 21.99 -12.87
C HIS A 51 -19.62 21.95 -11.40
N LEU A 52 -18.85 21.26 -10.54
CA LEU A 52 -19.15 21.08 -9.12
C LEU A 52 -18.26 21.95 -8.24
N ALA A 53 -18.81 22.38 -7.11
CA ALA A 53 -18.02 22.95 -6.02
C ALA A 53 -17.30 21.85 -5.22
N PRO A 54 -16.16 22.12 -4.58
CA PRO A 54 -15.41 21.14 -3.79
C PRO A 54 -16.24 20.42 -2.71
N ALA A 55 -17.20 21.12 -2.10
CA ALA A 55 -18.11 20.54 -1.10
C ALA A 55 -19.01 19.40 -1.64
N GLN A 56 -19.13 19.28 -2.95
CA GLN A 56 -19.94 18.25 -3.62
C GLN A 56 -19.12 17.02 -4.04
N ALA A 57 -17.81 17.03 -3.81
CA ALA A 57 -16.91 15.93 -4.22
C ALA A 57 -17.37 14.56 -3.72
N GLY A 58 -17.91 14.47 -2.50
CA GLY A 58 -18.42 13.23 -1.91
C GLY A 58 -19.64 12.62 -2.61
N ALA A 59 -20.27 13.34 -3.56
CA ALA A 59 -21.37 12.85 -4.38
C ALA A 59 -20.94 12.35 -5.76
N ILE A 60 -19.65 12.40 -6.10
CA ILE A 60 -19.10 11.92 -7.37
C ILE A 60 -19.14 10.39 -7.37
N VAL A 61 -19.61 9.81 -8.47
CA VAL A 61 -19.62 8.38 -8.74
C VAL A 61 -18.94 8.15 -10.07
N ALA A 62 -17.92 7.31 -10.08
CA ALA A 62 -17.22 6.88 -11.29
C ALA A 62 -17.83 5.58 -11.82
N GLU A 63 -18.05 5.50 -13.13
CA GLU A 63 -18.66 4.35 -13.83
C GLU A 63 -17.90 4.06 -15.12
N ASP A 64 -17.79 2.79 -15.48
CA ASP A 64 -17.43 2.40 -16.84
C ASP A 64 -18.47 2.97 -17.82
N ALA A 65 -18.04 3.74 -18.80
CA ALA A 65 -18.94 4.49 -19.68
C ALA A 65 -19.78 3.59 -20.60
N ALA A 66 -19.32 2.35 -20.87
CA ALA A 66 -20.03 1.41 -21.75
C ALA A 66 -21.04 0.55 -21.01
N THR A 67 -20.68 0.09 -19.80
CA THR A 67 -21.49 -0.89 -19.05
C THR A 67 -22.25 -0.27 -17.89
N HIS A 68 -21.96 0.97 -17.51
CA HIS A 68 -22.46 1.66 -16.33
C HIS A 68 -22.15 0.92 -15.02
N ARG A 69 -21.18 0.00 -15.04
CA ARG A 69 -20.68 -0.65 -13.84
C ARG A 69 -19.92 0.38 -13.01
N ARG A 70 -20.27 0.48 -11.74
CA ARG A 70 -19.58 1.36 -10.81
C ARG A 70 -18.12 0.95 -10.66
N ILE A 71 -17.24 1.93 -10.65
CA ILE A 71 -15.81 1.79 -10.37
C ILE A 71 -15.59 2.15 -8.90
N PRO A 72 -14.91 1.30 -8.11
CA PRO A 72 -14.55 1.65 -6.75
C PRO A 72 -13.70 2.91 -6.72
N ASP A 73 -14.05 3.83 -5.84
CA ASP A 73 -13.49 5.17 -5.79
C ASP A 73 -13.20 5.62 -4.34
N GLN A 74 -12.28 6.56 -4.18
CA GLN A 74 -11.91 7.15 -2.90
C GLN A 74 -11.44 8.60 -3.09
N LEU A 75 -11.96 9.51 -2.29
CA LEU A 75 -11.35 10.83 -2.12
C LEU A 75 -10.12 10.72 -1.23
N TYR A 76 -9.01 11.29 -1.64
CA TYR A 76 -7.73 11.14 -0.95
C TYR A 76 -6.93 12.44 -0.92
N SER A 77 -6.24 12.67 0.20
CA SER A 77 -5.12 13.61 0.31
C SER A 77 -3.92 12.90 0.90
N GLY A 78 -2.76 13.05 0.25
CA GLY A 78 -1.50 12.56 0.82
C GLY A 78 -0.92 13.48 1.89
N VAL A 79 -1.64 14.49 2.35
CA VAL A 79 -1.19 15.49 3.33
C VAL A 79 -2.11 15.45 4.54
N LEU A 80 -1.51 15.35 5.73
CA LEU A 80 -2.23 15.31 6.99
C LEU A 80 -3.15 16.54 7.14
N ASP A 81 -4.40 16.30 7.54
CA ASP A 81 -5.43 17.34 7.79
C ASP A 81 -5.76 18.23 6.57
N ALA A 82 -5.27 17.89 5.37
CA ALA A 82 -5.62 18.62 4.16
C ALA A 82 -6.89 18.05 3.51
N PRO A 83 -7.69 18.91 2.85
CA PRO A 83 -8.83 18.44 2.07
C PRO A 83 -8.34 17.54 0.91
N PRO A 84 -9.20 16.60 0.44
CA PRO A 84 -8.86 15.76 -0.70
C PRO A 84 -8.49 16.59 -1.94
N ASP A 85 -7.41 16.23 -2.58
CA ASP A 85 -6.92 16.79 -3.83
C ASP A 85 -6.94 15.78 -4.99
N LYS A 86 -7.25 14.50 -4.67
CA LYS A 86 -7.27 13.38 -5.62
C LYS A 86 -8.58 12.61 -5.49
N LEU A 87 -9.04 12.10 -6.63
CA LEU A 87 -10.00 11.01 -6.73
C LEU A 87 -9.22 9.76 -7.16
N LEU A 88 -9.21 8.75 -6.32
CA LEU A 88 -8.63 7.45 -6.63
C LEU A 88 -9.68 6.58 -7.30
N LEU A 89 -9.29 5.79 -8.31
CA LEU A 89 -10.13 4.85 -9.02
C LEU A 89 -9.45 3.48 -9.07
N LEU A 90 -10.14 2.42 -8.66
CA LEU A 90 -9.66 1.05 -8.81
C LEU A 90 -10.14 0.46 -10.12
N VAL A 91 -9.24 0.27 -11.07
CA VAL A 91 -9.56 -0.11 -12.45
C VAL A 91 -8.97 -1.46 -12.85
N GLN A 92 -9.50 -2.01 -13.95
CA GLN A 92 -8.98 -3.19 -14.63
C GLN A 92 -8.75 -2.84 -16.09
N LEU A 93 -7.53 -2.99 -16.57
CA LEU A 93 -7.18 -2.63 -17.94
C LEU A 93 -6.54 -3.82 -18.66
N PRO A 94 -7.13 -4.33 -19.75
CA PRO A 94 -6.51 -5.38 -20.52
C PRO A 94 -5.21 -4.91 -21.19
N ALA A 95 -4.39 -5.84 -21.65
CA ALA A 95 -3.17 -5.59 -22.41
C ALA A 95 -3.46 -4.65 -23.61
N HIS A 96 -2.70 -3.56 -23.70
CA HIS A 96 -2.91 -2.47 -24.67
C HIS A 96 -4.33 -1.92 -24.71
N GLY A 97 -5.12 -2.22 -23.66
CA GLY A 97 -6.53 -1.85 -23.56
C GLY A 97 -6.76 -0.40 -23.19
N LYS A 98 -8.01 0.00 -23.38
CA LYS A 98 -8.52 1.31 -22.95
C LYS A 98 -9.83 1.13 -22.22
N GLU A 99 -10.01 1.91 -21.17
CA GLU A 99 -11.28 2.04 -20.45
C GLU A 99 -11.75 3.51 -20.52
N ARG A 100 -13.04 3.70 -20.63
CA ARG A 100 -13.66 5.03 -20.58
C ARG A 100 -14.46 5.14 -19.30
N ILE A 101 -14.15 6.15 -18.52
CA ILE A 101 -14.80 6.43 -17.25
C ILE A 101 -15.72 7.62 -17.42
N SER A 102 -17.00 7.44 -17.13
CA SER A 102 -17.95 8.51 -16.98
C SER A 102 -18.15 8.84 -15.50
N PHE A 103 -18.53 10.09 -15.24
CA PHE A 103 -18.79 10.55 -13.88
C PHE A 103 -20.22 11.08 -13.80
N ARG A 104 -20.92 10.77 -12.72
CA ARG A 104 -22.20 11.34 -12.36
C ARG A 104 -22.22 11.82 -10.92
N VAL A 105 -23.24 12.58 -10.57
CA VAL A 105 -23.45 13.09 -9.22
C VAL A 105 -24.61 12.33 -8.59
N ASP A 106 -24.35 11.67 -7.46
CA ASP A 106 -25.36 10.97 -6.70
C ASP A 106 -25.01 10.98 -5.20
N PRO A 107 -25.59 11.87 -4.42
CA PRO A 107 -25.33 11.96 -2.98
C PRO A 107 -25.82 10.75 -2.19
N ASN A 108 -26.66 9.89 -2.80
CA ASN A 108 -27.21 8.69 -2.17
C ASN A 108 -26.55 7.40 -2.67
N ALA A 109 -25.50 7.50 -3.49
CA ALA A 109 -24.80 6.32 -3.96
C ALA A 109 -24.26 5.48 -2.80
N PRO A 110 -24.35 4.13 -2.86
CA PRO A 110 -23.71 3.29 -1.86
C PRO A 110 -22.21 3.62 -1.76
N LYS A 111 -21.65 3.57 -0.57
CA LYS A 111 -20.18 3.71 -0.41
C LYS A 111 -19.47 2.53 -1.04
N THR A 112 -18.24 2.75 -1.52
CA THR A 112 -17.34 1.68 -1.93
C THR A 112 -17.06 0.77 -0.73
N GLU A 113 -17.15 -0.54 -0.92
CA GLU A 113 -16.76 -1.53 0.10
C GLU A 113 -15.26 -1.45 0.37
N ALA A 114 -14.87 -1.60 1.63
CA ALA A 114 -13.46 -1.53 2.01
C ALA A 114 -12.68 -2.75 1.49
N LEU A 115 -11.61 -2.49 0.76
CA LEU A 115 -10.67 -3.47 0.21
C LEU A 115 -9.29 -3.38 0.88
N VAL A 116 -9.11 -2.39 1.75
CA VAL A 116 -7.94 -2.18 2.59
C VAL A 116 -8.40 -1.89 4.01
N PHE A 117 -7.56 -2.22 4.98
CA PHE A 117 -7.85 -2.02 6.40
C PHE A 117 -6.54 -1.88 7.18
N GLY A 118 -6.57 -1.16 8.28
CA GLY A 118 -5.46 -1.12 9.23
C GLY A 118 -5.85 -0.43 10.52
N ARG A 119 -5.10 -0.70 11.57
CA ARG A 119 -5.30 -0.10 12.88
C ARG A 119 -4.11 -0.24 13.82
N GLU A 120 -4.10 0.57 14.84
CA GLU A 120 -3.28 0.31 16.03
C GLU A 120 -3.83 -0.89 16.81
N ALA A 121 -2.93 -1.63 17.46
CA ALA A 121 -3.23 -2.75 18.31
C ALA A 121 -2.66 -2.53 19.72
N PRO A 122 -3.28 -1.67 20.57
CA PRO A 122 -2.81 -1.41 21.94
C PRO A 122 -2.71 -2.68 22.77
N GLU A 123 -3.58 -3.68 22.48
CA GLU A 123 -3.56 -5.01 23.09
C GLU A 123 -2.27 -5.80 22.78
N ARG A 124 -1.48 -5.34 21.81
CA ARG A 124 -0.20 -5.93 21.36
C ARG A 124 0.96 -4.93 21.47
N LYS A 125 0.97 -4.09 22.50
CA LYS A 125 2.04 -3.11 22.77
C LYS A 125 2.22 -2.10 21.65
N ASP A 126 1.12 -1.50 21.19
CA ASP A 126 1.07 -0.49 20.14
C ASP A 126 1.64 -0.97 18.79
N ASP A 127 1.46 -2.26 18.45
CA ASP A 127 1.66 -2.72 17.09
C ASP A 127 0.71 -1.93 16.16
N PHE A 128 1.19 -1.62 14.96
CA PHE A 128 0.33 -1.09 13.91
C PHE A 128 0.30 -2.07 12.74
N ALA A 129 -0.89 -2.56 12.41
CA ALA A 129 -1.08 -3.58 11.37
C ALA A 129 -2.03 -3.06 10.28
N TRP A 130 -1.72 -3.39 9.02
CA TRP A 130 -2.54 -3.05 7.85
C TRP A 130 -2.54 -4.17 6.83
N GLU A 131 -3.61 -4.23 6.04
CA GLU A 131 -3.83 -5.30 5.06
C GLU A 131 -4.70 -4.86 3.89
N ASN A 132 -4.60 -5.61 2.82
CA ASN A 132 -5.55 -5.64 1.73
C ASN A 132 -6.02 -7.10 1.47
N GLN A 133 -6.57 -7.38 0.30
CA GLN A 133 -7.04 -8.73 -0.04
C GLN A 133 -5.90 -9.75 -0.19
N GLN A 134 -4.66 -9.31 -0.43
CA GLN A 134 -3.51 -10.17 -0.78
C GLN A 134 -2.61 -10.48 0.41
N VAL A 135 -2.34 -9.49 1.27
CA VAL A 135 -1.28 -9.55 2.25
C VAL A 135 -1.61 -8.69 3.47
N ALA A 136 -1.01 -9.01 4.62
CA ALA A 136 -1.02 -8.13 5.78
C ALA A 136 0.41 -7.83 6.26
N TYR A 137 0.57 -6.69 6.92
CA TYR A 137 1.83 -6.17 7.40
C TYR A 137 1.70 -5.64 8.81
N ARG A 138 2.83 -5.50 9.50
CA ARG A 138 2.91 -4.94 10.85
C ARG A 138 4.21 -4.16 11.05
N ILE A 139 4.12 -3.08 11.82
CA ILE A 139 5.26 -2.38 12.41
C ILE A 139 5.05 -2.25 13.92
N TYR A 140 6.14 -1.95 14.63
CA TYR A 140 6.18 -2.04 16.08
C TYR A 140 6.34 -0.66 16.71
N GLY A 141 5.49 -0.38 17.69
CA GLY A 141 5.37 0.92 18.32
C GLY A 141 6.24 1.14 19.56
N PRO A 142 6.06 2.30 20.20
CA PRO A 142 6.84 2.71 21.38
C PRO A 142 6.58 1.86 22.62
N ALA A 143 5.39 1.27 22.79
CA ALA A 143 5.13 0.40 23.93
C ALA A 143 5.92 -0.91 23.90
N LEU A 144 6.24 -1.45 22.71
CA LEU A 144 7.16 -2.57 22.58
C LEU A 144 8.59 -2.13 22.95
N GLU A 145 9.05 -0.98 22.44
CA GLU A 145 10.38 -0.43 22.77
C GLU A 145 10.56 -0.23 24.29
N ALA A 146 9.52 0.20 24.99
CA ALA A 146 9.54 0.36 26.45
C ALA A 146 9.81 -0.95 27.22
N THR A 147 9.65 -2.12 26.58
CA THR A 147 10.03 -3.42 27.17
C THR A 147 11.49 -3.78 26.93
N GLY A 148 12.25 -2.94 26.21
CA GLY A 148 13.63 -3.18 25.79
C GLY A 148 13.76 -3.92 24.45
N GLU A 149 12.66 -4.17 23.74
CA GLU A 149 12.65 -4.81 22.43
C GLU A 149 12.62 -3.77 21.33
N ILE A 150 13.68 -3.69 20.53
CA ILE A 150 13.79 -2.80 19.39
C ILE A 150 13.65 -3.62 18.12
N THR A 151 12.56 -3.34 17.37
CA THR A 151 12.23 -3.96 16.10
C THR A 151 11.65 -2.90 15.18
N SER A 152 12.50 -2.25 14.38
CA SER A 152 12.07 -1.18 13.46
C SER A 152 12.01 -1.63 11.98
N GLY A 153 11.93 -2.94 11.74
CA GLY A 153 11.64 -3.55 10.45
C GLY A 153 10.13 -3.66 10.18
N ILE A 154 9.78 -4.12 8.98
CA ILE A 154 8.40 -4.37 8.57
C ILE A 154 8.15 -5.88 8.58
N ASP A 155 7.12 -6.29 9.30
CA ASP A 155 6.66 -7.66 9.39
C ASP A 155 5.64 -7.99 8.31
N VAL A 156 5.51 -9.29 7.98
CA VAL A 156 4.64 -9.79 6.93
C VAL A 156 3.79 -10.95 7.44
N TRP A 157 2.50 -10.88 7.21
CA TRP A 157 1.56 -11.97 7.48
C TRP A 157 1.04 -12.56 6.18
N SER A 158 1.24 -13.84 6.00
CA SER A 158 0.77 -14.60 4.84
C SER A 158 -0.72 -14.87 4.94
N LYS A 159 -1.48 -14.61 3.87
CA LYS A 159 -2.92 -14.93 3.76
C LYS A 159 -3.24 -15.59 2.43
N ARG A 160 -4.35 -16.37 2.41
CA ARG A 160 -4.89 -17.02 1.21
C ARG A 160 -6.38 -16.75 1.01
N VAL A 161 -6.90 -15.77 1.75
CA VAL A 161 -8.30 -15.36 1.67
C VAL A 161 -8.36 -13.85 1.46
N PRO A 162 -9.32 -13.33 0.69
CA PRO A 162 -9.43 -11.89 0.46
C PRO A 162 -10.00 -11.13 1.66
N ASN A 163 -10.57 -11.83 2.64
CA ASN A 163 -11.12 -11.22 3.85
C ASN A 163 -10.03 -10.65 4.75
N PHE A 164 -10.36 -9.64 5.53
CA PHE A 164 -9.46 -9.09 6.54
C PHE A 164 -9.21 -10.09 7.67
N VAL A 165 -7.95 -10.22 8.08
CA VAL A 165 -7.51 -11.20 9.07
C VAL A 165 -6.96 -10.60 10.36
N ILE A 166 -6.56 -9.32 10.37
CA ILE A 166 -5.91 -8.66 11.52
C ILE A 166 -6.71 -8.84 12.80
N ASP A 167 -7.98 -8.46 12.82
CA ASP A 167 -8.82 -8.55 14.02
C ASP A 167 -9.01 -9.99 14.48
N SER A 168 -9.22 -10.90 13.54
CA SER A 168 -9.41 -12.32 13.84
C SER A 168 -8.15 -12.97 14.40
N PHE A 169 -6.97 -12.58 13.88
CA PHE A 169 -5.67 -13.07 14.34
C PHE A 169 -5.39 -12.61 15.76
N TYR A 170 -5.49 -11.32 16.04
CA TYR A 170 -5.29 -10.80 17.39
C TYR A 170 -6.29 -11.37 18.41
N LYS A 171 -7.58 -11.43 18.04
CA LYS A 171 -8.62 -12.00 18.91
C LYS A 171 -8.36 -13.46 19.24
N ARG A 172 -7.98 -14.28 18.26
CA ARG A 172 -7.67 -15.69 18.47
C ARG A 172 -6.43 -15.89 19.33
N ASP A 173 -5.37 -15.13 19.10
CA ASP A 173 -4.14 -15.20 19.89
C ASP A 173 -4.38 -14.83 21.36
N ALA A 174 -5.12 -13.75 21.59
CA ALA A 174 -5.53 -13.35 22.95
C ALA A 174 -6.35 -14.43 23.65
N GLU A 175 -7.28 -15.07 22.95
CA GLU A 175 -8.05 -16.21 23.47
C GLU A 175 -7.15 -17.42 23.75
N GLY A 176 -6.19 -17.70 22.86
CA GLY A 176 -5.18 -18.75 23.02
C GLY A 176 -4.32 -18.53 24.28
N ALA A 177 -3.87 -17.31 24.50
CA ALA A 177 -3.14 -16.92 25.72
C ALA A 177 -3.99 -17.12 26.98
N ARG A 178 -5.25 -16.64 26.95
CA ARG A 178 -6.18 -16.74 28.08
C ARG A 178 -6.53 -18.20 28.44
N THR A 179 -6.68 -19.07 27.43
CA THR A 179 -7.09 -20.48 27.60
C THR A 179 -5.93 -21.46 27.61
N HIS A 180 -4.68 -20.98 27.50
CA HIS A 180 -3.47 -21.81 27.34
C HIS A 180 -3.57 -22.77 26.15
N ASN A 181 -4.25 -22.35 25.07
CA ASN A 181 -4.40 -23.15 23.85
C ASN A 181 -3.52 -22.60 22.71
N PRO A 182 -2.32 -23.19 22.48
CA PRO A 182 -1.37 -22.72 21.46
C PRO A 182 -1.90 -22.93 20.00
N ALA A 183 -2.94 -23.72 19.80
CA ALA A 183 -3.54 -23.91 18.48
C ALA A 183 -4.29 -22.65 17.99
N LEU A 184 -4.61 -21.73 18.89
CA LEU A 184 -5.26 -20.47 18.56
C LEU A 184 -4.28 -19.35 18.19
N SER A 185 -2.97 -19.55 18.36
CA SER A 185 -1.95 -18.56 17.96
C SER A 185 -2.03 -18.26 16.48
N TYR A 186 -1.85 -17.00 16.10
CA TYR A 186 -1.77 -16.59 14.70
C TYR A 186 -0.47 -17.06 14.01
N HIS A 187 0.52 -17.57 14.77
CA HIS A 187 1.67 -18.29 14.20
C HIS A 187 1.34 -19.71 13.71
N LYS A 188 0.08 -20.13 13.83
CA LYS A 188 -0.42 -21.42 13.33
C LYS A 188 -1.37 -21.22 12.18
N ASP A 189 -1.06 -21.89 11.06
CA ASP A 189 -1.95 -21.89 9.89
C ASP A 189 -3.30 -22.54 10.24
N ASN A 190 -4.33 -21.74 10.17
CA ASN A 190 -5.71 -22.15 10.48
C ASN A 190 -6.60 -22.24 9.23
N GLY A 191 -5.99 -22.27 8.04
CA GLY A 191 -6.70 -22.32 6.76
C GLY A 191 -6.89 -20.96 6.09
N VAL A 192 -6.69 -19.84 6.80
CA VAL A 192 -6.79 -18.48 6.22
C VAL A 192 -5.43 -17.79 6.05
N GLY A 193 -4.44 -18.19 6.84
CA GLY A 193 -3.10 -17.62 6.83
C GLY A 193 -2.40 -17.74 8.17
N LEU A 194 -1.25 -17.12 8.32
CA LEU A 194 -0.46 -17.10 9.55
C LEU A 194 0.61 -15.99 9.51
N ASP A 195 1.11 -15.64 10.70
CA ASP A 195 2.38 -14.95 10.89
C ASP A 195 3.49 -16.01 11.08
N SER A 196 4.41 -16.11 10.13
CA SER A 196 5.56 -17.01 10.19
C SER A 196 6.86 -16.38 9.69
N TYR A 197 6.85 -15.08 9.48
CA TYR A 197 8.01 -14.30 9.12
C TYR A 197 8.72 -13.79 10.38
N GLU A 198 10.06 -13.80 10.40
CA GLU A 198 10.83 -13.32 11.53
C GLU A 198 11.50 -11.98 11.21
N VAL A 199 11.05 -10.92 11.86
CA VAL A 199 11.70 -9.60 11.75
C VAL A 199 12.88 -9.50 12.69
N GLY A 200 12.69 -9.75 13.97
CA GLY A 200 13.73 -9.62 14.99
C GLY A 200 14.47 -8.27 14.89
N LYS A 201 15.79 -8.30 14.86
CA LYS A 201 16.64 -7.11 14.67
C LYS A 201 16.91 -6.76 13.20
N SER A 202 16.33 -7.52 12.27
CA SER A 202 16.49 -7.28 10.83
C SER A 202 15.67 -6.08 10.36
N ARG A 203 15.68 -5.83 9.05
CA ARG A 203 14.81 -4.83 8.45
C ARG A 203 13.46 -5.41 7.99
N GLY A 204 13.27 -6.72 8.20
CA GLY A 204 12.07 -7.41 7.75
C GLY A 204 11.88 -7.28 6.24
N CYS A 205 10.70 -6.90 5.80
CA CYS A 205 10.33 -6.71 4.40
C CYS A 205 10.24 -5.22 4.06
N GLY A 206 11.38 -4.60 3.72
CA GLY A 206 11.42 -3.22 3.24
C GLY A 206 11.66 -2.15 4.32
N GLY A 207 12.06 -2.52 5.54
CA GLY A 207 12.54 -1.54 6.50
C GLY A 207 13.84 -0.87 6.04
N THR A 208 14.04 0.39 6.44
CA THR A 208 15.19 1.22 6.02
C THR A 208 16.28 1.30 7.09
N ALA A 209 17.48 1.66 6.68
CA ALA A 209 18.63 1.93 7.55
C ALA A 209 19.65 2.83 6.85
N VAL A 210 20.51 3.50 7.61
CA VAL A 210 21.75 4.05 7.04
C VAL A 210 22.72 2.90 6.77
N PHE A 211 23.27 2.85 5.56
CA PHE A 211 24.26 1.82 5.18
C PHE A 211 25.65 2.44 5.15
N ALA A 212 26.50 2.03 6.08
CA ALA A 212 27.86 2.54 6.19
C ALA A 212 28.83 1.45 6.61
N ASN A 213 30.03 1.40 5.99
CA ASN A 213 31.07 0.45 6.30
C ASN A 213 30.61 -1.03 6.29
N GLY A 214 29.72 -1.38 5.34
CA GLY A 214 29.16 -2.74 5.22
C GLY A 214 28.16 -3.13 6.30
N LYS A 215 27.64 -2.15 7.07
CA LYS A 215 26.69 -2.37 8.17
C LYS A 215 25.43 -1.53 7.98
N LEU A 216 24.32 -2.05 8.49
CA LEU A 216 23.08 -1.31 8.65
C LEU A 216 23.04 -0.66 10.04
N ILE A 217 22.84 0.65 10.08
CA ILE A 217 22.70 1.43 11.30
C ILE A 217 21.25 1.88 11.37
N VAL A 218 20.52 1.31 12.32
CA VAL A 218 19.07 1.35 12.39
C VAL A 218 18.59 2.32 13.46
N SER A 219 17.36 2.84 13.28
CA SER A 219 16.61 3.57 14.28
C SER A 219 16.08 2.62 15.37
N ASN A 220 15.57 3.19 16.45
CA ASN A 220 14.60 2.54 17.31
C ASN A 220 13.22 2.40 16.62
N ASN A 221 12.20 1.94 17.36
CA ASN A 221 10.83 1.87 16.85
C ASN A 221 10.31 3.28 16.53
N TYR A 222 9.24 3.39 15.73
CA TYR A 222 8.66 4.69 15.43
C TYR A 222 8.13 5.39 16.71
N THR A 223 8.13 6.72 16.70
CA THR A 223 7.68 7.52 17.84
C THR A 223 6.32 8.19 17.62
N LYS A 224 5.94 8.39 16.36
CA LYS A 224 4.66 8.99 15.96
C LYS A 224 4.12 8.29 14.74
N LEU A 225 2.80 8.17 14.69
CA LEU A 225 2.07 7.67 13.53
C LEU A 225 0.92 8.62 13.22
N HIS A 226 0.76 8.95 11.94
CA HIS A 226 -0.34 9.77 11.43
C HIS A 226 -1.03 9.07 10.28
N MET A 227 -2.35 8.89 10.39
CA MET A 227 -3.18 8.38 9.30
C MET A 227 -3.33 9.43 8.22
N LEU A 228 -3.12 9.04 6.95
CA LEU A 228 -3.33 9.86 5.77
C LEU A 228 -4.54 9.39 4.95
N GLY A 229 -4.88 8.11 5.03
CA GLY A 229 -6.04 7.52 4.36
C GLY A 229 -6.33 6.12 4.89
N ASP A 230 -7.59 5.84 5.19
CA ASP A 230 -8.07 4.59 5.80
C ASP A 230 -9.03 3.78 4.90
N GLY A 231 -8.85 3.88 3.61
CA GLY A 231 -9.67 3.16 2.64
C GLY A 231 -10.74 4.04 1.97
N PRO A 232 -11.58 3.43 1.10
CA PRO A 232 -11.81 1.99 0.89
C PRO A 232 -10.78 1.26 0.00
N ILE A 233 -10.03 1.97 -0.87
CA ILE A 233 -9.15 1.31 -1.86
C ILE A 233 -7.66 1.61 -1.65
N ARG A 234 -7.34 2.61 -0.82
CA ARG A 234 -5.97 2.95 -0.39
C ARG A 234 -5.93 3.13 1.11
N PHE A 235 -4.96 2.46 1.74
CA PHE A 235 -4.57 2.67 3.13
C PHE A 235 -3.22 3.38 3.15
N SER A 236 -3.09 4.49 3.89
CA SER A 236 -1.83 5.25 3.91
C SER A 236 -1.61 5.91 5.27
N PHE A 237 -0.39 5.87 5.74
CA PHE A 237 0.02 6.49 6.99
C PHE A 237 1.47 6.95 6.93
N GLU A 238 1.85 7.82 7.86
CA GLU A 238 3.20 8.33 8.02
C GLU A 238 3.71 8.03 9.42
N VAL A 239 4.96 7.56 9.52
CA VAL A 239 5.66 7.36 10.79
C VAL A 239 6.92 8.19 10.85
N THR A 240 7.25 8.66 12.05
CA THR A 240 8.51 9.36 12.33
C THR A 240 9.31 8.62 13.39
N TYR A 241 10.63 8.69 13.26
CA TYR A 241 11.58 8.07 14.17
C TYR A 241 12.32 9.11 14.98
N ALA A 242 12.63 8.82 16.25
CA ALA A 242 13.47 9.69 17.06
C ALA A 242 14.87 9.82 16.45
N PRO A 243 15.57 10.95 16.65
CA PRO A 243 16.94 11.09 16.17
C PRO A 243 17.85 10.00 16.72
N TRP A 244 18.68 9.42 15.86
CA TRP A 244 19.72 8.43 16.24
C TRP A 244 21.06 8.73 15.63
N ASN A 245 22.13 8.20 16.23
CA ASN A 245 23.48 8.36 15.72
C ASN A 245 23.80 7.32 14.66
N ALA A 246 23.94 7.74 13.41
CA ALA A 246 24.35 6.92 12.29
C ALA A 246 25.84 7.15 11.98
N ASN A 247 26.74 6.48 12.75
CA ASN A 247 28.18 6.54 12.56
C ASN A 247 28.77 7.97 12.66
N GLY A 248 28.34 8.73 13.66
CA GLY A 248 28.78 10.10 13.91
C GLY A 248 27.89 11.16 13.31
N VAL A 249 26.92 10.81 12.47
CA VAL A 249 25.92 11.71 11.92
C VAL A 249 24.60 11.48 12.66
N MET A 250 24.01 12.55 13.21
CA MET A 250 22.66 12.48 13.77
C MET A 250 21.65 12.52 12.65
N VAL A 251 20.77 11.55 12.59
CA VAL A 251 19.76 11.42 11.53
C VAL A 251 18.36 11.30 12.13
N THR A 252 17.36 11.77 11.39
CA THR A 252 15.94 11.48 11.61
C THR A 252 15.36 10.90 10.34
N GLU A 253 14.26 10.15 10.46
CA GLU A 253 13.53 9.62 9.31
C GLU A 253 12.04 9.91 9.46
N THR A 254 11.43 10.32 8.34
CA THR A 254 9.98 10.28 8.13
C THR A 254 9.69 9.32 7.00
N LYS A 255 8.78 8.39 7.24
CA LYS A 255 8.43 7.34 6.27
C LYS A 255 6.93 7.31 6.06
N ARG A 256 6.51 7.41 4.80
CA ARG A 256 5.13 7.19 4.37
C ARG A 256 5.01 5.79 3.80
N ILE A 257 3.99 5.07 4.23
CA ILE A 257 3.65 3.73 3.74
C ILE A 257 2.24 3.80 3.17
N THR A 258 2.09 3.32 1.94
CA THR A 258 0.81 3.27 1.22
C THR A 258 0.59 1.86 0.70
N LEU A 259 -0.56 1.27 1.01
CA LEU A 259 -1.01 -0.01 0.48
C LEU A 259 -2.31 0.19 -0.30
N ASP A 260 -2.30 -0.14 -1.57
CA ASP A 260 -3.47 -0.11 -2.44
C ASP A 260 -4.18 -1.47 -2.48
N ALA A 261 -5.45 -1.46 -2.83
CA ALA A 261 -6.18 -2.68 -3.14
C ALA A 261 -5.56 -3.39 -4.35
N GLY A 262 -5.50 -4.73 -4.30
CA GLY A 262 -5.10 -5.58 -5.44
C GLY A 262 -3.60 -5.79 -5.64
N THR A 263 -2.73 -5.14 -4.88
CA THR A 263 -1.27 -5.34 -4.96
C THR A 263 -0.71 -6.11 -3.77
N HIS A 264 0.43 -6.78 -3.96
CA HIS A 264 1.25 -7.33 -2.87
C HIS A 264 2.23 -6.30 -2.28
N MET A 265 2.33 -5.09 -2.88
CA MET A 265 3.41 -4.16 -2.61
C MET A 265 2.92 -2.93 -1.85
N ASN A 266 3.62 -2.58 -0.77
CA ASN A 266 3.54 -1.23 -0.21
C ASN A 266 4.39 -0.29 -1.06
N LYS A 267 3.87 0.87 -1.42
CA LYS A 267 4.70 1.99 -1.83
C LYS A 267 5.22 2.69 -0.59
N ILE A 268 6.54 2.77 -0.46
CA ILE A 268 7.21 3.40 0.66
C ILE A 268 7.99 4.61 0.15
N GLU A 269 7.75 5.77 0.76
CA GLU A 269 8.48 7.00 0.53
C GLU A 269 9.19 7.37 1.84
N SER A 270 10.52 7.50 1.81
CA SER A 270 11.33 7.79 2.98
C SER A 270 12.18 9.02 2.77
N THR A 271 12.28 9.84 3.81
CA THR A 271 13.10 11.06 3.84
C THR A 271 13.97 11.03 5.08
N TYR A 272 15.29 11.15 4.89
CA TYR A 272 16.27 11.28 5.96
C TYR A 272 16.69 12.73 6.09
N THR A 273 16.67 13.26 7.30
CA THR A 273 17.21 14.60 7.60
C THR A 273 18.42 14.46 8.49
N PHE A 274 19.51 15.12 8.13
CA PHE A 274 20.80 15.04 8.83
C PHE A 274 21.66 16.28 8.56
N ASP A 275 22.64 16.50 9.44
CA ASP A 275 23.66 17.54 9.31
C ASP A 275 25.06 16.91 9.38
N GLY A 276 26.09 17.62 8.85
CA GLY A 276 27.48 17.21 8.96
C GLY A 276 27.97 16.21 7.92
N ALA A 277 27.13 15.84 6.95
CA ALA A 277 27.50 15.05 5.78
C ALA A 277 26.86 15.64 4.52
N ALA A 278 27.54 15.49 3.37
CA ALA A 278 26.97 15.96 2.09
C ALA A 278 25.84 15.01 1.61
N THR A 279 26.08 13.71 1.73
CA THR A 279 25.11 12.66 1.39
C THR A 279 25.24 11.51 2.38
N LEU A 280 24.20 10.68 2.46
CA LEU A 280 24.23 9.37 3.12
C LEU A 280 23.79 8.30 2.13
N ASP A 281 24.38 7.12 2.27
CA ASP A 281 23.83 5.91 1.70
C ASP A 281 22.76 5.37 2.66
N VAL A 282 21.52 5.31 2.19
CA VAL A 282 20.38 4.74 2.89
C VAL A 282 19.90 3.50 2.14
N ALA A 283 19.51 2.47 2.85
CA ALA A 283 19.10 1.22 2.23
C ALA A 283 17.67 0.86 2.61
N ALA A 284 16.85 0.48 1.63
CA ALA A 284 15.73 -0.41 1.85
C ALA A 284 16.25 -1.86 1.87
N ALA A 285 15.74 -2.68 2.77
CA ALA A 285 16.33 -4.00 3.00
C ALA A 285 15.29 -5.09 3.24
N ILE A 286 15.59 -6.29 2.74
CA ILE A 286 14.86 -7.51 3.03
C ILE A 286 15.78 -8.45 3.82
N ALA A 287 15.29 -9.01 4.93
CA ALA A 287 16.02 -10.03 5.68
C ALA A 287 16.27 -11.28 4.81
N VAL A 288 17.49 -11.83 4.90
CA VAL A 288 17.86 -13.12 4.30
C VAL A 288 18.10 -14.10 5.45
N HIS A 289 17.09 -14.91 5.77
CA HIS A 289 17.18 -15.88 6.84
C HIS A 289 18.00 -17.12 6.45
N PRO A 290 18.45 -17.93 7.41
CA PRO A 290 19.18 -19.15 7.10
C PRO A 290 18.40 -20.09 6.18
N GLY A 291 19.00 -20.45 5.04
CA GLY A 291 18.38 -21.30 4.01
C GLY A 291 17.56 -20.53 2.96
N ALA A 292 17.48 -19.20 3.07
CA ALA A 292 16.96 -18.34 2.02
C ALA A 292 18.06 -17.93 1.03
N SER A 293 17.65 -17.54 -0.19
CA SER A 293 18.53 -16.95 -1.20
C SER A 293 18.05 -15.55 -1.56
N ALA A 294 18.99 -14.64 -1.79
CA ALA A 294 18.74 -13.33 -2.35
C ALA A 294 19.11 -13.34 -3.83
N GLU A 295 18.18 -12.87 -4.64
CA GLU A 295 18.34 -12.72 -6.09
C GLU A 295 18.13 -11.25 -6.49
N PHE A 296 18.77 -10.84 -7.57
CA PHE A 296 18.64 -9.48 -8.12
C PHE A 296 18.23 -9.56 -9.59
N PRO A 297 16.95 -9.88 -9.87
CA PRO A 297 16.46 -10.12 -11.24
C PRO A 297 16.68 -8.95 -12.20
N VAL A 298 16.69 -7.71 -11.67
CA VAL A 298 17.09 -6.49 -12.39
C VAL A 298 17.98 -5.67 -11.47
N ASP A 299 19.27 -5.56 -11.81
CA ASP A 299 20.24 -4.84 -11.00
C ASP A 299 19.84 -3.38 -10.81
N GLY A 300 19.95 -2.91 -9.56
CA GLY A 300 19.54 -1.57 -9.16
C GLY A 300 18.04 -1.33 -9.06
N SER A 301 17.20 -2.25 -9.54
CA SER A 301 15.74 -2.03 -9.59
C SER A 301 14.90 -3.13 -8.94
N VAL A 302 15.38 -4.38 -8.87
CA VAL A 302 14.62 -5.49 -8.27
C VAL A 302 15.52 -6.32 -7.38
N ALA A 303 15.10 -6.50 -6.12
CA ALA A 303 15.66 -7.47 -5.19
C ALA A 303 14.56 -8.45 -4.75
N SER A 304 14.88 -9.73 -4.70
CA SER A 304 13.95 -10.83 -4.40
C SER A 304 14.57 -11.77 -3.37
N VAL A 305 13.78 -12.24 -2.41
CA VAL A 305 14.16 -13.26 -1.45
C VAL A 305 13.05 -14.31 -1.38
N TRP A 306 13.44 -15.57 -1.61
CA TRP A 306 12.58 -16.74 -1.44
C TRP A 306 12.92 -17.41 -0.12
N ASP A 307 12.15 -17.07 0.92
CA ASP A 307 12.49 -17.30 2.30
C ASP A 307 11.94 -18.60 2.88
N THR A 308 12.59 -19.08 3.92
CA THR A 308 12.16 -20.22 4.73
C THR A 308 11.52 -19.68 6.02
N PRO A 309 10.20 -19.88 6.22
CA PRO A 309 9.54 -19.40 7.43
C PRO A 309 10.01 -20.16 8.67
N GLN A 310 9.80 -19.56 9.85
CA GLN A 310 10.09 -20.21 11.16
C GLN A 310 9.41 -21.59 11.29
N THR A 311 8.24 -21.74 10.70
CA THR A 311 7.50 -23.00 10.66
C THR A 311 7.70 -23.66 9.29
N PRO A 312 8.54 -24.70 9.14
CA PRO A 312 8.82 -25.32 7.83
C PRO A 312 7.58 -25.80 7.08
N SER A 313 6.55 -26.24 7.80
CA SER A 313 5.27 -26.64 7.19
C SER A 313 4.44 -25.48 6.67
N ALA A 314 4.82 -24.21 6.92
CA ALA A 314 4.13 -23.03 6.42
C ALA A 314 4.39 -22.75 4.92
N GLY A 315 5.26 -23.49 4.25
CA GLY A 315 5.63 -23.26 2.86
C GLY A 315 6.81 -22.32 2.71
N ARG A 316 6.75 -21.39 1.75
CA ARG A 316 7.78 -20.36 1.50
C ARG A 316 7.14 -18.99 1.52
N ILE A 317 7.89 -18.02 2.02
CA ILE A 317 7.52 -16.60 2.00
C ILE A 317 8.41 -15.92 0.97
N ALA A 318 7.78 -15.29 -0.01
CA ALA A 318 8.47 -14.44 -0.96
C ALA A 318 8.47 -13.02 -0.42
N THR A 319 9.61 -12.32 -0.48
CA THR A 319 9.70 -10.89 -0.18
C THR A 319 10.48 -10.18 -1.29
N GLY A 320 10.13 -8.94 -1.60
CA GLY A 320 10.73 -8.22 -2.72
C GLY A 320 10.78 -6.72 -2.54
N LEU A 321 11.75 -6.10 -3.22
CA LEU A 321 11.86 -4.66 -3.40
C LEU A 321 11.84 -4.34 -4.89
N VAL A 322 11.18 -3.26 -5.26
CA VAL A 322 11.21 -2.70 -6.62
C VAL A 322 11.41 -1.19 -6.51
N ALA A 323 12.31 -0.62 -7.32
CA ALA A 323 12.46 0.83 -7.46
C ALA A 323 12.52 1.24 -8.92
N ASP A 324 11.93 2.41 -9.22
CA ASP A 324 12.10 3.04 -10.55
C ASP A 324 13.60 3.26 -10.80
N PRO A 325 14.14 2.93 -11.98
CA PRO A 325 15.54 3.20 -12.33
C PRO A 325 15.97 4.67 -12.11
N LYS A 326 15.04 5.60 -12.14
CA LYS A 326 15.27 7.03 -11.83
C LYS A 326 15.71 7.29 -10.39
N GLU A 327 15.46 6.36 -9.48
CA GLU A 327 15.94 6.43 -8.10
C GLU A 327 17.46 6.16 -8.00
N HIS A 328 18.09 5.66 -9.07
CA HIS A 328 19.53 5.35 -9.15
C HIS A 328 20.03 4.47 -7.99
N ALA A 329 19.21 3.50 -7.58
CA ALA A 329 19.59 2.58 -6.52
C ALA A 329 20.65 1.57 -6.99
N LYS A 330 21.31 0.94 -6.01
CA LYS A 330 22.23 -0.20 -6.24
C LYS A 330 21.75 -1.38 -5.42
N THR A 331 21.73 -2.57 -6.04
CA THR A 331 21.37 -3.79 -5.34
C THR A 331 22.61 -4.54 -4.87
N ILE A 332 22.63 -4.97 -3.59
CA ILE A 332 23.73 -5.74 -3.03
C ILE A 332 23.22 -6.73 -1.97
N ASN A 333 23.92 -7.85 -1.79
CA ASN A 333 23.74 -8.77 -0.67
C ASN A 333 24.78 -8.44 0.41
N ALA A 334 24.35 -7.85 1.52
CA ALA A 334 25.23 -7.45 2.60
C ALA A 334 24.51 -7.46 3.96
N ALA A 335 25.27 -7.61 5.05
CA ALA A 335 24.75 -7.54 6.42
C ALA A 335 23.56 -8.48 6.70
N GLY A 336 23.48 -9.64 6.02
CA GLY A 336 22.37 -10.59 6.16
C GLY A 336 21.07 -10.13 5.49
N HIS A 337 21.16 -9.24 4.51
CA HIS A 337 20.01 -8.67 3.80
C HIS A 337 20.25 -8.55 2.30
N ALA A 338 19.18 -8.65 1.51
CA ALA A 338 19.14 -8.10 0.17
C ALA A 338 18.83 -6.60 0.28
N LEU A 339 19.74 -5.77 -0.18
CA LEU A 339 19.69 -4.31 -0.04
C LEU A 339 19.44 -3.65 -1.38
N MET A 340 18.67 -2.57 -1.33
CA MET A 340 18.56 -1.55 -2.35
C MET A 340 19.06 -0.23 -1.75
N VAL A 341 20.22 0.23 -2.21
CA VAL A 341 20.96 1.35 -1.62
C VAL A 341 20.79 2.60 -2.46
N PHE A 342 20.39 3.68 -1.82
CA PHE A 342 20.15 5.01 -2.39
C PHE A 342 21.13 5.99 -1.78
N THR A 343 21.84 6.79 -2.58
CA THR A 343 22.66 7.91 -2.09
C THR A 343 21.80 9.16 -2.10
N ARG A 344 21.59 9.81 -0.94
CA ARG A 344 20.67 10.96 -0.80
C ARG A 344 21.29 12.11 -0.03
N HIS A 345 20.89 13.33 -0.43
CA HIS A 345 21.10 14.54 0.36
C HIS A 345 20.09 14.63 1.52
N SER A 346 20.44 15.43 2.54
CA SER A 346 19.53 15.70 3.66
C SER A 346 18.22 16.32 3.15
N GLY A 347 17.08 15.72 3.54
CA GLY A 347 15.74 16.14 3.10
C GLY A 347 15.32 15.65 1.71
N GLU A 348 16.17 14.93 0.99
CA GLU A 348 15.82 14.33 -0.30
C GLU A 348 15.08 13.03 -0.09
N ALA A 349 13.84 12.95 -0.59
CA ALA A 349 13.03 11.75 -0.53
C ALA A 349 13.48 10.71 -1.57
N PHE A 350 13.24 9.42 -1.27
CA PHE A 350 13.34 8.33 -2.21
C PHE A 350 12.13 7.41 -2.05
N SER A 351 11.81 6.67 -3.10
CA SER A 351 10.67 5.79 -3.11
C SER A 351 11.01 4.40 -3.65
N TYR A 352 10.32 3.41 -3.12
CA TYR A 352 10.41 2.02 -3.54
C TYR A 352 9.12 1.27 -3.21
N LEU A 353 8.92 0.13 -3.84
CA LEU A 353 7.90 -0.83 -3.47
C LEU A 353 8.54 -1.92 -2.60
N ALA A 354 7.81 -2.36 -1.57
CA ALA A 354 8.21 -3.49 -0.73
C ALA A 354 7.01 -4.39 -0.47
N GLY A 355 7.16 -5.68 -0.71
CA GLY A 355 6.02 -6.57 -0.60
C GLY A 355 6.34 -8.03 -0.43
N SER A 356 5.28 -8.83 -0.26
CA SER A 356 5.39 -10.25 0.03
C SER A 356 4.31 -11.08 -0.66
N GLY A 357 4.69 -12.30 -1.03
CA GLY A 357 3.80 -13.35 -1.50
C GLY A 357 3.99 -14.64 -0.71
N TRP A 358 3.11 -15.61 -0.91
CA TRP A 358 3.14 -16.87 -0.18
C TRP A 358 2.97 -18.07 -1.09
N SER A 359 3.85 -19.10 -0.92
CA SER A 359 3.81 -20.30 -1.77
C SER A 359 2.54 -21.15 -1.62
N LYS A 360 1.76 -20.96 -0.55
CA LYS A 360 0.47 -21.63 -0.34
C LYS A 360 -0.74 -20.79 -0.74
N ALA A 361 -0.51 -19.67 -1.40
CA ALA A 361 -1.52 -18.81 -1.98
C ALA A 361 -1.30 -18.66 -3.49
N ASP A 362 -1.00 -17.48 -3.96
CA ASP A 362 -0.90 -17.11 -5.37
C ASP A 362 0.53 -17.02 -5.92
N MET A 363 1.56 -17.22 -5.06
CA MET A 363 2.97 -17.21 -5.47
C MET A 363 3.63 -18.58 -5.21
N PRO A 364 3.27 -19.63 -5.96
CA PRO A 364 3.69 -21.01 -5.66
C PRO A 364 5.19 -21.27 -5.82
N THR A 365 5.88 -20.50 -6.66
CA THR A 365 7.33 -20.65 -6.91
C THR A 365 8.08 -19.32 -6.82
N ALA A 366 9.40 -19.38 -6.65
CA ALA A 366 10.28 -18.21 -6.71
C ALA A 366 10.17 -17.50 -8.07
N ALA A 367 10.05 -18.27 -9.15
CA ALA A 367 9.93 -17.70 -10.50
C ALA A 367 8.62 -16.90 -10.67
N ASP A 368 7.50 -17.34 -10.08
CA ASP A 368 6.25 -16.59 -10.11
C ASP A 368 6.41 -15.25 -9.41
N TRP A 369 7.09 -15.25 -8.25
CA TRP A 369 7.39 -14.03 -7.51
C TRP A 369 8.34 -13.09 -8.28
N ASP A 370 9.43 -13.60 -8.84
CA ASP A 370 10.36 -12.79 -9.62
C ASP A 370 9.70 -12.17 -10.87
N ASN A 371 8.79 -12.90 -11.50
CA ASN A 371 8.01 -12.37 -12.62
C ASN A 371 7.02 -11.29 -12.17
N TYR A 372 6.41 -11.47 -10.99
CA TYR A 372 5.55 -10.44 -10.41
C TYR A 372 6.34 -9.16 -10.11
N LEU A 373 7.53 -9.25 -9.51
CA LEU A 373 8.36 -8.07 -9.23
C LEU A 373 8.82 -7.36 -10.50
N LYS A 374 9.15 -8.11 -11.57
CA LYS A 374 9.48 -7.52 -12.87
C LYS A 374 8.29 -6.81 -13.50
N LEU A 375 7.09 -7.37 -13.36
CA LEU A 375 5.87 -6.71 -13.82
C LEU A 375 5.60 -5.43 -13.05
N GLU A 376 5.81 -5.41 -11.73
CA GLU A 376 5.70 -4.19 -10.92
C GLU A 376 6.69 -3.11 -11.39
N LEU A 377 7.92 -3.49 -11.76
CA LEU A 377 8.89 -2.57 -12.36
C LEU A 377 8.38 -2.02 -13.70
N GLU A 378 7.90 -2.87 -14.60
CA GLU A 378 7.34 -2.44 -15.89
C GLU A 378 6.15 -1.49 -15.69
N MET A 379 5.30 -1.74 -14.68
CA MET A 379 4.17 -0.86 -14.35
C MET A 379 4.64 0.50 -13.82
N LEU A 380 5.72 0.57 -13.04
CA LEU A 380 6.34 1.82 -12.62
C LEU A 380 6.92 2.63 -13.79
N GLU A 381 7.62 1.96 -14.71
CA GLU A 381 8.23 2.60 -15.87
C GLU A 381 7.21 3.05 -16.92
N HIS A 382 6.08 2.36 -16.99
CA HIS A 382 5.03 2.56 -17.98
C HIS A 382 3.65 2.75 -17.32
N PRO A 383 3.42 3.84 -16.58
CA PRO A 383 2.15 4.07 -15.89
C PRO A 383 0.98 4.19 -16.86
N VAL A 384 -0.22 3.94 -16.35
CA VAL A 384 -1.46 4.15 -17.09
C VAL A 384 -1.55 5.60 -17.56
N VAL A 385 -1.84 5.79 -18.85
CA VAL A 385 -2.00 7.12 -19.43
C VAL A 385 -3.45 7.57 -19.28
N THR A 386 -3.65 8.69 -18.61
CA THR A 386 -4.97 9.30 -18.41
C THR A 386 -5.17 10.48 -19.36
N ARG A 387 -6.36 10.59 -19.96
CA ARG A 387 -6.66 11.67 -20.89
C ARG A 387 -8.17 11.96 -20.92
N TRP A 388 -8.58 13.20 -20.77
CA TRP A 388 -9.97 13.60 -21.01
C TRP A 388 -10.31 13.51 -22.49
N ALA A 389 -11.47 12.91 -22.81
CA ALA A 389 -11.95 12.85 -24.18
C ALA A 389 -12.20 14.26 -24.71
N LYS A 390 -11.84 14.53 -25.96
CA LYS A 390 -12.20 15.78 -26.62
C LYS A 390 -13.73 15.82 -26.84
N ARG A 391 -14.33 16.96 -26.61
CA ARG A 391 -15.74 17.22 -26.98
C ARG A 391 -15.95 17.07 -28.49
#